data_901f999530b9d9b032947d73a18dfd97
#
_entry.id   901f999530b9d9b032947d73a18dfd97
#
_cell.length_a   1.000
_cell.length_b   1.000
_cell.length_c   1.000
_cell.angle_alpha   90.00
_cell.angle_beta   90.00
_cell.angle_gamma   90.00
#
_symmetry.space_group_name_H-M   'P 1'
#
loop_
_entity.id
_entity.type
_entity.pdbx_description
1 polymer ?
#
loop_
_entity_poly.entity_id
_entity_poly.type
_entity_poly.pdbx_seq_one_letter_code
_entity_poly.pdbx_strand_id
1 'polypeptide(L)'
;NEGVIRPIEMIAPEGSIVNCTRPAPVSVATVGAIQSVNNAACTTIGKMLSASEAYRDQATAVWHANHFAIFKFGPNQRGGYSIGILTETFAGAWATPRFAEGVDIGGEIPNPISRMANVETVEGAFPIRYLFRRRATDSGGPGRYRGGTGGEMAIVPHKAPAGGIDYVISGKGARHPMSEGLAGGYPGAPNSYVWVHAGEQPASAPVAAYSL
;
A
#
# COMPACT_ATOMS: atom_id res chain seq x y z
N ASN A 1 -0.49 7.17 25.75
CA ASN A 1 -0.02 7.74 24.46
C ASN A 1 -0.52 9.16 24.18
N GLU A 2 -1.44 9.72 24.96
CA GLU A 2 -1.90 11.11 24.82
C GLU A 2 -0.76 12.14 24.90
N GLY A 3 0.24 11.92 25.72
CA GLY A 3 1.36 12.85 25.88
C GLY A 3 2.19 13.04 24.61
N VAL A 4 2.21 12.07 23.73
CA VAL A 4 2.93 12.16 22.44
C VAL A 4 2.17 13.02 21.43
N ILE A 5 0.85 13.06 21.51
CA ILE A 5 0.00 13.78 20.55
C ILE A 5 -0.22 15.24 20.99
N ARG A 6 -0.14 15.54 22.28
CA ARG A 6 -0.39 16.89 22.82
C ARG A 6 0.38 18.03 22.14
N PRO A 7 1.65 17.89 21.76
CA PRO A 7 2.38 18.96 21.08
C PRO A 7 2.08 19.05 19.57
N ILE A 8 1.21 18.21 19.04
CA ILE A 8 0.90 18.16 17.60
C ILE A 8 -0.46 18.82 17.38
N GLU A 9 -0.48 19.92 16.66
CA GLU A 9 -1.70 20.55 16.16
C GLU A 9 -1.90 20.14 14.70
N MET A 10 -3.06 19.58 14.40
CA MET A 10 -3.46 19.25 13.04
C MET A 10 -4.56 20.19 12.57
N ILE A 11 -4.26 20.97 11.55
CA ILE A 11 -5.21 21.92 10.95
C ILE A 11 -5.68 21.33 9.61
N ALA A 12 -6.97 21.06 9.52
CA ALA A 12 -7.61 20.63 8.27
C ALA A 12 -8.56 21.74 7.79
N PRO A 13 -8.24 22.47 6.73
CA PRO A 13 -9.10 23.53 6.22
C PRO A 13 -10.49 22.99 5.86
N GLU A 14 -11.52 23.74 6.24
CA GLU A 14 -12.91 23.40 5.91
C GLU A 14 -13.11 23.35 4.40
N GLY A 15 -13.92 22.42 3.91
CA GLY A 15 -14.15 22.19 2.50
C GLY A 15 -13.04 21.41 1.77
N SER A 16 -11.97 21.04 2.50
CA SER A 16 -10.93 20.19 1.93
C SER A 16 -11.32 18.71 1.90
N ILE A 17 -10.55 17.91 1.15
CA ILE A 17 -10.77 16.45 1.05
C ILE A 17 -10.66 15.72 2.40
N VAL A 18 -10.00 16.31 3.37
CA VAL A 18 -9.81 15.76 4.72
C VAL A 18 -10.72 16.39 5.76
N ASN A 19 -11.45 17.43 5.39
CA ASN A 19 -12.44 18.12 6.22
C ASN A 19 -13.58 18.63 5.33
N CYS A 20 -14.36 17.68 4.79
CA CYS A 20 -15.41 18.00 3.84
C CYS A 20 -16.63 18.63 4.49
N THR A 21 -17.26 19.59 3.80
CA THR A 21 -18.55 20.17 4.18
C THR A 21 -19.69 19.24 3.75
N ARG A 22 -20.64 19.01 4.61
CA ARG A 22 -21.81 18.16 4.30
C ARG A 22 -22.81 18.87 3.38
N PRO A 23 -23.47 18.14 2.45
CA PRO A 23 -23.30 16.72 2.13
C PRO A 23 -22.07 16.48 1.23
N ALA A 24 -21.33 15.41 1.48
CA ALA A 24 -20.18 15.01 0.67
C ALA A 24 -20.04 13.48 0.57
N PRO A 25 -19.63 12.96 -0.59
CA PRO A 25 -19.32 11.54 -0.73
C PRO A 25 -18.00 11.20 -0.01
N VAL A 26 -18.04 10.25 0.91
CA VAL A 26 -16.88 9.90 1.76
C VAL A 26 -16.54 8.42 1.69
N SER A 27 -16.94 7.71 0.63
CA SER A 27 -16.83 6.25 0.50
C SER A 27 -15.41 5.72 0.52
N VAL A 28 -14.40 6.53 0.20
CA VAL A 28 -12.98 6.13 0.11
C VAL A 28 -12.14 6.76 1.23
N ALA A 29 -12.75 7.20 2.31
CA ALA A 29 -12.05 7.88 3.40
C ALA A 29 -10.89 7.05 3.97
N THR A 30 -11.11 5.77 4.22
CA THR A 30 -10.15 4.87 4.86
C THR A 30 -8.92 4.61 3.98
N VAL A 31 -9.13 4.21 2.75
CA VAL A 31 -8.04 3.88 1.81
C VAL A 31 -7.53 5.10 1.06
N GLY A 32 -8.31 6.16 1.03
CA GLY A 32 -8.01 7.42 0.34
C GLY A 32 -7.38 8.46 1.26
N ALA A 33 -8.21 9.18 1.99
CA ALA A 33 -7.80 10.36 2.75
C ALA A 33 -6.88 10.02 3.93
N ILE A 34 -7.23 9.03 4.75
CA ILE A 34 -6.45 8.66 5.96
C ILE A 34 -5.00 8.29 5.59
N GLN A 35 -4.82 7.47 4.58
CA GLN A 35 -3.47 7.07 4.16
C GLN A 35 -2.64 8.26 3.66
N SER A 36 -3.27 9.20 2.95
CA SER A 36 -2.59 10.40 2.47
C SER A 36 -2.17 11.33 3.62
N VAL A 37 -3.05 11.49 4.61
CA VAL A 37 -2.74 12.30 5.82
C VAL A 37 -1.62 11.67 6.61
N ASN A 38 -1.67 10.36 6.85
CA ASN A 38 -0.60 9.64 7.56
C ASN A 38 0.74 9.78 6.82
N ASN A 39 0.73 9.62 5.50
CA ASN A 39 1.93 9.76 4.70
C ASN A 39 2.51 11.18 4.79
N ALA A 40 1.68 12.21 4.64
CA ALA A 40 2.10 13.60 4.73
C ALA A 40 2.65 13.94 6.12
N ALA A 41 1.97 13.51 7.18
CA ALA A 41 2.40 13.75 8.56
C ALA A 41 3.75 13.06 8.84
N CYS A 42 3.88 11.78 8.52
CA CYS A 42 5.12 11.04 8.75
C CYS A 42 6.27 11.57 7.90
N THR A 43 6.03 11.94 6.64
CA THR A 43 7.04 12.57 5.78
C THR A 43 7.52 13.89 6.39
N THR A 44 6.61 14.71 6.88
CA THR A 44 6.95 16.00 7.50
C THR A 44 7.81 15.79 8.75
N ILE A 45 7.40 14.89 9.64
CA ILE A 45 8.15 14.54 10.84
C ILE A 45 9.54 13.99 10.48
N GLY A 46 9.62 13.08 9.52
CA GLY A 46 10.89 12.54 9.04
C GLY A 46 11.85 13.61 8.52
N LYS A 47 11.33 14.56 7.73
CA LYS A 47 12.11 15.71 7.23
C LYS A 47 12.56 16.63 8.38
N MET A 48 11.70 16.93 9.34
CA MET A 48 12.04 17.73 10.53
C MET A 48 13.14 17.07 11.36
N LEU A 49 13.02 15.78 11.66
CA LEU A 49 14.04 15.03 12.39
C LEU A 49 15.37 14.98 11.63
N SER A 50 15.32 14.79 10.31
CA SER A 50 16.51 14.76 9.44
C SER A 50 17.27 16.09 9.42
N ALA A 51 16.58 17.22 9.58
CA ALA A 51 17.17 18.55 9.64
C ALA A 51 17.82 18.87 10.98
N SER A 52 17.51 18.15 12.04
CA SER A 52 18.03 18.38 13.40
C SER A 52 19.30 17.56 13.66
N GLU A 53 20.37 18.18 14.12
CA GLU A 53 21.59 17.45 14.51
C GLU A 53 21.33 16.47 15.67
N ALA A 54 20.48 16.82 16.60
CA ALA A 54 20.17 15.99 17.77
C ALA A 54 19.30 14.78 17.45
N TYR A 55 18.49 14.84 16.38
CA TYR A 55 17.47 13.82 16.11
C TYR A 55 17.60 13.16 14.74
N ARG A 56 18.57 13.55 13.90
CA ARG A 56 18.71 13.01 12.54
C ARG A 56 18.88 11.49 12.50
N ASP A 57 19.44 10.89 13.52
CA ASP A 57 19.64 9.46 13.60
C ASP A 57 18.35 8.69 13.92
N GLN A 58 17.30 9.40 14.33
CA GLN A 58 15.95 8.86 14.53
C GLN A 58 15.06 9.09 13.31
N ALA A 59 15.51 9.87 12.33
CA ALA A 59 14.77 10.13 11.13
C ALA A 59 14.65 8.86 10.27
N THR A 60 13.43 8.55 9.88
CA THR A 60 13.13 7.48 8.93
C THR A 60 12.38 8.03 7.74
N ALA A 61 12.67 7.53 6.55
CA ALA A 61 11.83 7.83 5.40
C ALA A 61 10.44 7.22 5.60
N VAL A 62 9.47 7.73 4.89
CA VAL A 62 8.11 7.21 4.98
C VAL A 62 7.97 6.02 4.04
N TRP A 63 7.43 4.95 4.54
CA TRP A 63 6.94 3.86 3.71
C TRP A 63 5.45 3.99 3.50
N HIS A 64 4.99 3.65 2.35
CA HIS A 64 3.59 3.60 2.05
C HIS A 64 3.18 2.17 1.74
N ALA A 65 2.32 1.63 2.57
CA ALA A 65 1.48 0.56 2.11
C ALA A 65 0.55 1.18 1.07
N ASN A 66 0.80 0.85 -0.13
CA ASN A 66 -0.20 1.00 -1.13
C ASN A 66 -1.30 0.03 -0.78
N HIS A 67 -2.26 0.48 0.00
CA HIS A 67 -3.39 -0.32 0.40
C HIS A 67 -4.10 -0.78 -0.86
N PHE A 68 -3.77 -1.99 -1.27
CA PHE A 68 -4.36 -2.62 -2.43
C PHE A 68 -5.55 -3.42 -1.93
N ALA A 69 -6.69 -2.76 -1.85
CA ALA A 69 -7.93 -3.42 -1.51
C ALA A 69 -8.62 -3.88 -2.78
N ILE A 70 -8.83 -5.17 -2.90
CA ILE A 70 -9.69 -5.74 -3.93
C ILE A 70 -11.02 -6.08 -3.25
N PHE A 71 -12.02 -5.26 -3.53
CA PHE A 71 -13.39 -5.57 -3.13
C PHE A 71 -13.95 -6.59 -4.12
N LYS A 72 -14.48 -7.66 -3.61
CA LYS A 72 -15.11 -8.72 -4.36
C LYS A 72 -16.58 -8.78 -4.03
N PHE A 73 -17.40 -8.86 -5.05
CA PHE A 73 -18.85 -9.01 -4.95
C PHE A 73 -19.30 -10.15 -5.85
N GLY A 74 -20.28 -10.92 -5.42
CA GLY A 74 -20.91 -11.91 -6.28
C GLY A 74 -21.04 -13.28 -5.67
N PRO A 75 -21.48 -14.24 -6.47
CA PRO A 75 -21.69 -15.61 -6.01
C PRO A 75 -20.35 -16.26 -5.65
N ASN A 76 -20.38 -17.10 -4.63
CA ASN A 76 -19.22 -17.89 -4.22
C ASN A 76 -19.30 -19.33 -4.75
N GLN A 77 -18.23 -20.08 -4.58
CA GLN A 77 -18.14 -21.48 -5.04
C GLN A 77 -19.09 -22.44 -4.33
N ARG A 78 -19.82 -21.98 -3.32
CA ARG A 78 -20.81 -22.77 -2.55
C ARG A 78 -22.25 -22.42 -2.90
N GLY A 79 -22.48 -21.63 -3.95
CA GLY A 79 -23.80 -21.20 -4.39
C GLY A 79 -24.42 -20.05 -3.61
N GLY A 80 -23.74 -19.50 -2.62
CA GLY A 80 -24.17 -18.31 -1.89
C GLY A 80 -23.57 -17.02 -2.50
N TYR A 81 -24.10 -15.87 -2.09
CA TYR A 81 -23.54 -14.57 -2.41
C TYR A 81 -22.52 -14.16 -1.34
N SER A 82 -21.38 -13.61 -1.75
CA SER A 82 -20.36 -13.12 -0.83
C SER A 82 -19.86 -11.74 -1.20
N ILE A 83 -19.63 -10.96 -0.17
CA ILE A 83 -18.90 -9.68 -0.27
C ILE A 83 -17.64 -9.84 0.57
N GLY A 84 -16.53 -9.44 0.05
CA GLY A 84 -15.28 -9.53 0.77
C GLY A 84 -14.24 -8.54 0.28
N ILE A 85 -13.29 -8.29 1.13
CA ILE A 85 -12.12 -7.48 0.82
C ILE A 85 -10.90 -8.39 0.90
N LEU A 86 -10.19 -8.51 -0.21
CA LEU A 86 -8.85 -9.07 -0.20
C LEU A 86 -7.90 -7.93 0.15
N THR A 87 -7.45 -7.92 1.38
CA THR A 87 -6.44 -6.97 1.82
C THR A 87 -5.08 -7.63 1.71
N GLU A 88 -4.42 -7.38 0.61
CA GLU A 88 -3.04 -7.79 0.45
C GLU A 88 -2.16 -6.59 0.81
N THR A 89 -1.78 -6.52 2.05
CA THR A 89 -0.94 -5.45 2.58
C THR A 89 0.53 -5.71 2.26
N PHE A 90 0.82 -5.75 0.98
CA PHE A 90 2.21 -5.76 0.51
C PHE A 90 2.82 -4.37 0.67
N ALA A 91 3.08 -3.96 1.88
CA ALA A 91 3.84 -2.77 2.08
C ALA A 91 5.31 -3.08 1.88
N GLY A 92 5.91 -2.32 1.04
CA GLY A 92 7.34 -2.10 1.12
C GLY A 92 7.64 -1.53 2.50
N ALA A 93 8.69 -2.00 3.07
CA ALA A 93 8.97 -1.88 4.43
C ALA A 93 9.51 -0.62 4.91
N TRP A 94 9.51 -0.68 6.15
CA TRP A 94 10.13 0.29 7.00
C TRP A 94 11.30 0.94 6.32
N ALA A 95 11.08 2.19 6.03
CA ALA A 95 12.13 3.01 5.56
C ALA A 95 13.21 3.03 6.62
N THR A 96 14.38 3.00 6.15
CA THR A 96 15.56 2.81 6.95
C THR A 96 15.71 3.91 7.96
N PRO A 97 15.92 3.57 9.21
CA PRO A 97 16.73 4.43 10.03
C PRO A 97 18.10 4.56 9.37
N ARG A 98 18.81 5.64 9.64
CA ARG A 98 20.11 5.99 9.04
C ARG A 98 21.21 4.92 9.13
N PHE A 99 20.96 3.80 9.76
CA PHE A 99 21.93 2.75 10.08
C PHE A 99 21.58 1.35 9.58
N ALA A 100 20.42 1.17 8.91
CA ALA A 100 19.98 -0.14 8.48
C ALA A 100 19.16 -0.11 7.19
N GLU A 101 19.15 -1.21 6.47
CA GLU A 101 18.25 -1.47 5.35
C GLU A 101 16.78 -1.52 5.81
N GLY A 102 15.86 -1.21 4.91
CA GLY A 102 14.43 -1.37 5.16
C GLY A 102 14.01 -2.84 5.28
N VAL A 103 12.92 -3.09 6.00
CA VAL A 103 12.37 -4.45 6.18
C VAL A 103 11.45 -4.80 5.02
N ASP A 104 11.60 -5.89 4.36
CA ASP A 104 10.73 -6.31 3.25
C ASP A 104 9.34 -6.72 3.76
N ILE A 105 8.30 -6.28 3.06
CA ILE A 105 6.90 -6.60 3.39
C ILE A 105 6.57 -6.30 4.86
N GLY A 106 6.85 -5.06 5.28
CA GLY A 106 6.76 -4.63 6.69
C GLY A 106 5.39 -4.17 7.17
N GLY A 107 4.38 -4.14 6.32
CA GLY A 107 3.05 -3.68 6.68
C GLY A 107 2.80 -2.20 6.40
N GLU A 108 1.70 -1.68 6.88
CA GLU A 108 1.27 -0.29 6.69
C GLU A 108 1.73 0.60 7.85
N ILE A 109 1.94 1.90 7.59
CA ILE A 109 2.26 2.85 8.66
C ILE A 109 1.28 2.75 9.85
N PRO A 110 -0.05 2.76 9.62
CA PRO A 110 -1.01 2.66 10.73
C PRO A 110 -1.10 1.24 11.31
N ASN A 111 -0.59 0.25 10.63
CA ASN A 111 -0.60 -1.15 11.05
C ASN A 111 0.72 -1.85 10.69
N PRO A 112 1.81 -1.48 11.32
CA PRO A 112 3.11 -2.10 11.08
C PRO A 112 3.06 -3.59 11.45
N ILE A 113 3.77 -4.42 10.67
CA ILE A 113 3.77 -5.87 10.84
C ILE A 113 2.38 -6.51 10.60
N SER A 114 1.55 -5.88 9.77
CA SER A 114 0.27 -6.49 9.38
C SER A 114 0.51 -7.83 8.66
N ARG A 115 -0.31 -8.80 9.02
CA ARG A 115 -0.20 -10.15 8.45
C ARG A 115 -1.15 -10.29 7.27
N MET A 116 -0.67 -10.95 6.23
CA MET A 116 -1.52 -11.37 5.12
C MET A 116 -2.28 -12.65 5.49
N ALA A 117 -3.50 -12.78 4.99
CA ALA A 117 -4.26 -14.00 5.14
C ALA A 117 -3.56 -15.17 4.45
N ASN A 118 -3.76 -16.36 4.97
CA ASN A 118 -3.26 -17.58 4.36
C ASN A 118 -3.97 -17.81 3.01
N VAL A 119 -3.23 -18.24 2.00
CA VAL A 119 -3.73 -18.43 0.62
C VAL A 119 -4.89 -19.42 0.59
N GLU A 120 -4.76 -20.56 1.24
CA GLU A 120 -5.79 -21.60 1.26
C GLU A 120 -7.07 -21.11 1.93
N THR A 121 -6.95 -20.30 2.97
CA THR A 121 -8.10 -19.68 3.65
C THR A 121 -8.84 -18.75 2.70
N VAL A 122 -8.11 -17.93 1.95
CA VAL A 122 -8.71 -17.00 0.99
C VAL A 122 -9.34 -17.76 -0.18
N GLU A 123 -8.66 -18.75 -0.75
CA GLU A 123 -9.19 -19.59 -1.82
C GLU A 123 -10.40 -20.43 -1.38
N GLY A 124 -10.43 -20.82 -0.12
CA GLY A 124 -11.59 -21.49 0.48
C GLY A 124 -12.80 -20.58 0.68
N ALA A 125 -12.59 -19.30 0.87
CA ALA A 125 -13.64 -18.31 1.09
C ALA A 125 -14.15 -17.67 -0.21
N PHE A 126 -13.30 -17.53 -1.22
CA PHE A 126 -13.59 -16.82 -2.46
C PHE A 126 -13.30 -17.69 -3.68
N PRO A 127 -14.06 -17.58 -4.78
CA PRO A 127 -13.86 -18.36 -6.01
C PRO A 127 -12.71 -17.79 -6.85
N ILE A 128 -11.53 -17.75 -6.25
CA ILE A 128 -10.28 -17.32 -6.85
C ILE A 128 -9.19 -18.33 -6.57
N ARG A 129 -8.12 -18.26 -7.33
CA ARG A 129 -6.90 -19.01 -7.12
C ARG A 129 -5.70 -18.08 -7.27
N TYR A 130 -4.76 -18.15 -6.34
CA TYR A 130 -3.46 -17.51 -6.48
C TYR A 130 -2.59 -18.30 -7.44
N LEU A 131 -2.06 -17.63 -8.45
CA LEU A 131 -1.01 -18.18 -9.29
C LEU A 131 0.34 -18.05 -8.62
N PHE A 132 0.56 -16.91 -7.99
CA PHE A 132 1.71 -16.68 -7.13
C PHE A 132 1.41 -15.53 -6.16
N ARG A 133 2.17 -15.50 -5.08
CA ARG A 133 2.31 -14.38 -4.13
C ARG A 133 3.75 -14.37 -3.66
N ARG A 134 4.48 -13.34 -3.99
CA ARG A 134 5.91 -13.27 -3.75
C ARG A 134 6.39 -11.84 -3.52
N ARG A 135 7.62 -11.70 -3.12
CA ARG A 135 8.29 -10.42 -2.99
C ARG A 135 8.54 -9.80 -4.37
N ALA A 136 8.23 -8.51 -4.52
CA ALA A 136 8.51 -7.76 -5.75
C ALA A 136 9.99 -7.39 -5.80
N THR A 137 10.70 -7.90 -6.79
CA THR A 137 12.12 -7.62 -6.98
C THR A 137 12.33 -6.13 -7.24
N ASP A 138 13.39 -5.56 -6.67
CA ASP A 138 13.84 -4.16 -6.89
C ASP A 138 12.78 -3.07 -6.64
N SER A 139 11.74 -3.38 -5.86
CA SER A 139 10.68 -2.43 -5.53
C SER A 139 11.03 -1.46 -4.39
N GLY A 140 12.10 -1.71 -3.65
CA GLY A 140 12.60 -0.81 -2.60
C GLY A 140 13.34 0.39 -3.19
N GLY A 141 13.11 1.58 -2.62
CA GLY A 141 13.79 2.80 -3.05
C GLY A 141 15.31 2.72 -2.88
N PRO A 142 16.10 3.00 -3.92
CA PRO A 142 17.55 2.99 -3.82
C PRO A 142 18.08 4.17 -3.00
N GLY A 143 19.17 3.93 -2.28
CA GLY A 143 19.83 4.91 -1.44
C GLY A 143 21.05 4.31 -0.76
N ARG A 144 21.68 5.06 0.14
CA ARG A 144 22.76 4.51 0.97
C ARG A 144 22.29 3.26 1.74
N TYR A 145 21.07 3.30 2.21
CA TYR A 145 20.34 2.19 2.76
C TYR A 145 19.09 2.00 1.91
N ARG A 146 18.87 0.82 1.42
CA ARG A 146 17.75 0.50 0.54
C ARG A 146 16.43 0.46 1.33
N GLY A 147 15.38 1.04 0.79
CA GLY A 147 14.02 0.78 1.27
C GLY A 147 13.65 -0.70 1.13
N GLY A 148 12.76 -1.19 1.96
CA GLY A 148 12.28 -2.56 1.83
C GLY A 148 11.51 -2.81 0.54
N THR A 149 11.43 -4.05 0.12
CA THR A 149 10.66 -4.45 -1.06
C THR A 149 9.20 -4.72 -0.71
N GLY A 150 8.30 -4.32 -1.59
CA GLY A 150 6.89 -4.70 -1.54
C GLY A 150 6.64 -6.12 -2.03
N GLY A 151 5.38 -6.45 -2.25
CA GLY A 151 4.97 -7.74 -2.77
C GLY A 151 4.24 -7.62 -4.10
N GLU A 152 4.15 -8.73 -4.79
CA GLU A 152 3.36 -8.90 -5.99
C GLU A 152 2.57 -10.21 -5.95
N MET A 153 1.42 -10.22 -6.58
CA MET A 153 0.60 -11.42 -6.69
C MET A 153 -0.12 -11.47 -8.03
N ALA A 154 -0.50 -12.66 -8.43
CA ALA A 154 -1.45 -12.87 -9.51
C ALA A 154 -2.57 -13.79 -9.02
N ILE A 155 -3.80 -13.41 -9.35
CA ILE A 155 -5.00 -14.19 -9.05
C ILE A 155 -5.80 -14.43 -10.32
N VAL A 156 -6.50 -15.54 -10.36
CA VAL A 156 -7.45 -15.86 -11.43
C VAL A 156 -8.78 -16.29 -10.82
N PRO A 157 -9.90 -16.09 -11.50
CA PRO A 157 -11.16 -16.72 -11.13
C PRO A 157 -11.01 -18.24 -11.13
N HIS A 158 -11.49 -18.90 -10.09
CA HIS A 158 -11.46 -20.35 -9.96
C HIS A 158 -12.76 -20.86 -9.34
N LYS A 159 -13.41 -21.81 -10.00
CA LYS A 159 -14.75 -22.29 -9.58
C LYS A 159 -15.78 -21.16 -9.43
N ALA A 160 -15.60 -20.09 -10.19
CA ALA A 160 -16.56 -19.01 -10.23
C ALA A 160 -17.85 -19.50 -10.90
N PRO A 161 -19.03 -19.19 -10.35
CA PRO A 161 -20.30 -19.52 -10.98
C PRO A 161 -20.48 -18.79 -12.32
N ALA A 162 -21.41 -19.30 -13.14
CA ALA A 162 -21.81 -18.61 -14.36
C ALA A 162 -22.32 -17.19 -14.00
N GLY A 163 -21.86 -16.19 -14.73
CA GLY A 163 -22.12 -14.78 -14.42
C GLY A 163 -20.94 -14.05 -13.79
N GLY A 164 -19.90 -14.78 -13.39
CA GLY A 164 -18.66 -14.16 -12.98
C GLY A 164 -18.65 -13.59 -11.55
N ILE A 165 -17.68 -12.76 -11.29
CA ILE A 165 -17.43 -12.09 -10.03
C ILE A 165 -17.05 -10.65 -10.34
N ASP A 166 -17.65 -9.71 -9.65
CA ASP A 166 -17.27 -8.31 -9.75
C ASP A 166 -16.12 -7.97 -8.81
N TYR A 167 -15.18 -7.20 -9.32
CA TYR A 167 -14.07 -6.68 -8.54
C TYR A 167 -13.99 -5.17 -8.64
N VAL A 168 -13.76 -4.54 -7.52
CA VAL A 168 -13.35 -3.14 -7.46
C VAL A 168 -11.96 -3.08 -6.83
N ILE A 169 -11.01 -2.58 -7.60
CA ILE A 169 -9.63 -2.41 -7.14
C ILE A 169 -9.46 -0.97 -6.68
N SER A 170 -9.03 -0.80 -5.44
CA SER A 170 -8.66 0.49 -4.89
C SER A 170 -7.19 0.46 -4.50
N GLY A 171 -6.42 1.41 -4.99
CA GLY A 171 -5.00 1.52 -4.69
C GLY A 171 -4.49 2.93 -4.95
N LYS A 172 -3.36 3.26 -4.32
CA LYS A 172 -2.66 4.52 -4.47
C LYS A 172 -1.25 4.31 -4.99
N GLY A 173 -0.62 5.40 -5.40
CA GLY A 173 0.77 5.35 -5.82
C GLY A 173 1.02 4.65 -7.16
N ALA A 174 -0.02 4.52 -8.00
CA ALA A 174 0.12 3.89 -9.32
C ALA A 174 0.84 4.82 -10.33
N ARG A 175 0.60 6.11 -10.25
CA ARG A 175 1.25 7.09 -11.13
C ARG A 175 2.54 7.67 -10.53
N HIS A 176 2.50 7.92 -9.24
CA HIS A 176 3.63 8.46 -8.49
C HIS A 176 3.83 7.62 -7.23
N PRO A 177 5.06 7.16 -6.97
CA PRO A 177 5.35 6.49 -5.71
C PRO A 177 4.99 7.39 -4.53
N MET A 178 4.42 6.81 -3.49
CA MET A 178 4.08 7.55 -2.28
C MET A 178 5.10 7.35 -1.15
N SER A 179 6.05 6.46 -1.32
CA SER A 179 7.18 6.26 -0.42
C SER A 179 8.35 7.11 -0.92
N GLU A 180 8.48 8.30 -0.37
CA GLU A 180 9.58 9.21 -0.71
C GLU A 180 10.86 8.77 0.00
N GLY A 181 12.00 8.95 -0.68
CA GLY A 181 13.31 8.85 -0.05
C GLY A 181 13.57 10.03 0.90
N LEU A 182 14.46 9.83 1.85
CA LEU A 182 14.92 10.86 2.78
C LEU A 182 16.41 11.15 2.55
N ALA A 183 16.82 12.39 2.76
CA ALA A 183 18.23 12.81 2.70
C ALA A 183 18.96 12.41 1.40
N GLY A 184 18.29 12.53 0.26
CA GLY A 184 18.82 12.18 -1.06
C GLY A 184 18.57 10.74 -1.51
N GLY A 185 17.86 9.94 -0.74
CA GLY A 185 17.37 8.63 -1.18
C GLY A 185 16.27 8.77 -2.23
N TYR A 186 16.12 7.78 -3.08
CA TYR A 186 15.09 7.73 -4.11
C TYR A 186 13.79 7.08 -3.59
N PRO A 187 12.65 7.38 -4.20
CA PRO A 187 11.39 6.75 -3.84
C PRO A 187 11.39 5.26 -4.20
N GLY A 188 10.50 4.51 -3.54
CA GLY A 188 10.21 3.13 -3.92
C GLY A 188 9.45 3.03 -5.23
N ALA A 189 9.29 1.83 -5.75
CA ALA A 189 8.52 1.57 -6.98
C ALA A 189 7.04 1.98 -6.82
N PRO A 190 6.41 2.46 -7.91
CA PRO A 190 4.98 2.71 -7.91
C PRO A 190 4.19 1.40 -7.84
N ASN A 191 2.94 1.48 -7.43
CA ASN A 191 1.99 0.39 -7.57
C ASN A 191 1.63 0.17 -9.03
N SER A 192 1.49 -1.08 -9.41
CA SER A 192 0.93 -1.44 -10.70
C SER A 192 -0.11 -2.55 -10.56
N TYR A 193 -1.13 -2.52 -11.39
CA TYR A 193 -2.00 -3.65 -11.60
C TYR A 193 -2.22 -3.83 -13.09
N VAL A 194 -2.29 -5.07 -13.52
CA VAL A 194 -2.48 -5.43 -14.92
C VAL A 194 -3.62 -6.42 -14.99
N TRP A 195 -4.58 -6.14 -15.86
CA TRP A 195 -5.61 -7.08 -16.22
C TRP A 195 -5.16 -7.84 -17.45
N VAL A 196 -5.11 -9.17 -17.36
CA VAL A 196 -4.69 -10.03 -18.46
C VAL A 196 -5.89 -10.87 -18.91
N HIS A 197 -6.25 -10.75 -20.16
CA HIS A 197 -7.29 -11.61 -20.75
C HIS A 197 -6.75 -12.99 -21.10
N ALA A 198 -7.65 -13.99 -21.15
CA ALA A 198 -7.27 -15.35 -21.53
C ALA A 198 -6.61 -15.36 -22.92
N GLY A 199 -5.43 -15.94 -23.02
CA GLY A 199 -4.63 -15.99 -24.24
C GLY A 199 -3.63 -14.86 -24.42
N GLU A 200 -3.65 -13.84 -23.59
CA GLU A 200 -2.65 -12.77 -23.57
C GLU A 200 -1.49 -13.12 -22.63
N GLN A 201 -0.28 -12.73 -23.03
CA GLN A 201 0.83 -12.74 -22.08
C GLN A 201 0.81 -11.43 -21.28
N PRO A 202 0.96 -11.48 -19.95
CA PRO A 202 1.09 -10.27 -19.18
C PRO A 202 2.30 -9.50 -19.68
N ALA A 203 2.08 -8.25 -20.07
CA ALA A 203 3.20 -7.33 -20.25
C ALA A 203 4.02 -7.35 -18.95
N SER A 204 5.33 -7.42 -19.05
CA SER A 204 6.19 -7.29 -17.88
C SER A 204 5.77 -6.02 -17.11
N ALA A 205 5.49 -6.16 -15.83
CA ALA A 205 5.16 -5.00 -15.01
C ALA A 205 6.26 -3.95 -15.24
N PRO A 206 5.91 -2.69 -15.50
CA PRO A 206 6.91 -1.68 -15.73
C PRO A 206 7.78 -1.57 -14.48
N VAL A 207 9.00 -2.04 -14.58
CA VAL A 207 10.04 -1.72 -13.61
C VAL A 207 10.21 -0.22 -13.70
N ALA A 208 10.04 0.50 -12.60
CA ALA A 208 10.26 1.94 -12.60
C ALA A 208 11.70 2.20 -13.05
N ALA A 209 11.87 2.63 -14.28
CA ALA A 209 13.17 3.03 -14.79
C ALA A 209 13.47 4.41 -14.21
N TYR A 210 14.38 4.47 -13.26
CA TYR A 210 14.97 5.72 -12.84
C TYR A 210 16.04 6.10 -13.88
N SER A 211 15.79 7.15 -14.66
CA SER A 211 16.87 7.79 -15.39
C SER A 211 17.80 8.49 -14.39
N LEU A 212 19.01 8.03 -14.29
CA LEU A 212 20.09 8.71 -13.57
C LEU A 212 20.44 10.01 -14.27
#